data_af4293556ef7c6c00391b74469fc2a51
#
_entry.id   af4293556ef7c6c00391b74469fc2a51
#
_cell.length_a   1.000
_cell.length_b   1.000
_cell.length_c   1.000
_cell.angle_alpha   90.00
_cell.angle_beta   90.00
_cell.angle_gamma   90.00
#
_symmetry.space_group_name_H-M   'P 1'
#
loop_
_entity.id
_entity.type
_entity.pdbx_description
1 polymer ?
#
loop_
_entity_poly.entity_id
_entity_poly.type
_entity_poly.pdbx_seq_one_letter_code
_entity_poly.pdbx_strand_id
1 'polypeptide(L)'
;MKNFLFVLTLLFSLSSFSQSPVDKSFPPEELFALGSYYYPEQWDSSQWERDLKKMSEMGIKFTHFAEFAWAMMEPEEGKYDFEWLDRAVSLAEKYGLKVIMCTPTPTPPVWLSKKYPDILIQRDNGVSIQHGRRQHASWSSNRYRRYVENIVSRLAMRYGNHPAV
;
A
#
# COMPACT_ATOMS: atom_id res chain seq x y z
N MET A 1 -32.11 51.85 38.58
CA MET A 1 -32.55 50.54 38.15
C MET A 1 -31.69 50.17 36.96
N LYS A 2 -30.72 49.28 37.12
CA LYS A 2 -29.76 48.88 36.08
C LYS A 2 -30.28 47.62 35.41
N ASN A 3 -30.57 47.69 34.11
CA ASN A 3 -30.97 46.57 33.31
C ASN A 3 -29.73 45.74 32.94
N PHE A 4 -29.64 44.52 33.43
CA PHE A 4 -28.60 43.56 33.10
C PHE A 4 -29.06 42.77 31.86
N LEU A 5 -28.44 43.06 30.71
CA LEU A 5 -28.71 42.34 29.48
C LEU A 5 -27.82 41.10 29.47
N PHE A 6 -28.42 39.93 29.65
CA PHE A 6 -27.75 38.63 29.58
C PHE A 6 -27.65 38.24 28.10
N VAL A 7 -26.45 38.38 27.51
CA VAL A 7 -26.17 37.85 26.17
C VAL A 7 -25.80 36.38 26.30
N LEU A 8 -26.74 35.53 25.97
CA LEU A 8 -26.50 34.06 25.88
C LEU A 8 -25.77 33.77 24.54
N THR A 9 -24.45 33.66 24.59
CA THR A 9 -23.65 33.20 23.48
C THR A 9 -23.83 31.69 23.34
N LEU A 10 -24.67 31.28 22.38
CA LEU A 10 -24.79 29.89 21.96
C LEU A 10 -23.50 29.49 21.19
N LEU A 11 -22.60 28.83 21.87
CA LEU A 11 -21.45 28.18 21.22
C LEU A 11 -21.97 26.95 20.44
N PHE A 12 -22.27 27.17 19.18
CA PHE A 12 -22.40 26.08 18.22
C PHE A 12 -20.99 25.52 17.99
N SER A 13 -20.63 24.49 18.73
CA SER A 13 -19.51 23.61 18.35
C SER A 13 -19.91 22.89 17.07
N LEU A 14 -19.49 23.44 15.93
CA LEU A 14 -19.46 22.73 14.67
C LEU A 14 -18.44 21.58 14.83
N SER A 15 -18.94 20.42 15.25
CA SER A 15 -18.20 19.18 15.12
C SER A 15 -18.05 18.94 13.62
N SER A 16 -16.94 19.44 13.06
CA SER A 16 -16.52 19.01 11.74
C SER A 16 -16.18 17.53 11.86
N PHE A 17 -17.15 16.66 11.60
CA PHE A 17 -16.87 15.27 11.29
C PHE A 17 -16.05 15.28 10.00
N SER A 18 -14.73 15.30 10.13
CA SER A 18 -13.85 14.95 9.03
C SER A 18 -14.15 13.50 8.71
N GLN A 19 -14.94 13.26 7.67
CA GLN A 19 -15.08 11.92 7.13
C GLN A 19 -13.70 11.48 6.68
N SER A 20 -13.16 10.43 7.32
CA SER A 20 -11.89 9.87 6.92
C SER A 20 -12.01 9.34 5.48
N PRO A 21 -10.94 9.34 4.69
CA PRO A 21 -10.96 8.73 3.37
C PRO A 21 -11.42 7.27 3.37
N VAL A 22 -11.25 6.57 4.48
CA VAL A 22 -11.71 5.19 4.70
C VAL A 22 -13.22 5.07 4.63
N ASP A 23 -13.98 6.05 5.16
CA ASP A 23 -15.44 6.02 5.15
C ASP A 23 -16.05 6.06 3.73
N LYS A 24 -15.30 6.64 2.77
CA LYS A 24 -15.72 6.65 1.36
C LYS A 24 -15.47 5.33 0.65
N SER A 25 -14.45 4.59 1.09
CA SER A 25 -14.07 3.30 0.49
C SER A 25 -14.86 2.13 1.06
N PHE A 26 -15.38 2.28 2.27
CA PHE A 26 -16.14 1.26 3.00
C PHE A 26 -17.43 1.89 3.55
N PRO A 27 -18.44 2.09 2.70
CA PRO A 27 -19.70 2.69 3.13
C PRO A 27 -20.38 1.81 4.20
N PRO A 28 -20.96 2.43 5.25
CA PRO A 28 -21.54 1.69 6.38
C PRO A 28 -22.74 0.82 6.00
N GLU A 29 -23.32 1.01 4.83
CA GLU A 29 -24.41 0.19 4.29
C GLU A 29 -23.93 -1.20 3.84
N GLU A 30 -22.63 -1.37 3.55
CA GLU A 30 -22.06 -2.65 3.19
C GLU A 30 -21.61 -3.39 4.46
N LEU A 31 -22.45 -4.30 4.96
CA LEU A 31 -22.19 -5.11 6.16
C LEU A 31 -20.92 -5.97 6.05
N PHE A 32 -20.54 -6.35 4.81
CA PHE A 32 -19.37 -7.16 4.52
C PHE A 32 -18.62 -6.61 3.31
N ALA A 33 -17.37 -6.21 3.50
CA ALA A 33 -16.46 -5.90 2.43
C ALA A 33 -15.63 -7.15 2.11
N LEU A 34 -15.94 -7.82 1.00
CA LEU A 34 -15.21 -8.99 0.54
C LEU A 34 -13.97 -8.59 -0.24
N GLY A 35 -12.81 -9.04 0.19
CA GLY A 35 -11.53 -8.83 -0.50
C GLY A 35 -10.83 -10.13 -0.82
N SER A 36 -9.90 -10.08 -1.79
CA SER A 36 -9.03 -11.18 -2.14
C SER A 36 -7.63 -10.66 -2.46
N TYR A 37 -6.62 -11.47 -2.15
CA TYR A 37 -5.27 -11.21 -2.61
C TYR A 37 -5.17 -11.47 -4.10
N TYR A 38 -4.51 -10.57 -4.81
CA TYR A 38 -4.07 -10.75 -6.18
C TYR A 38 -2.68 -10.14 -6.33
N TYR A 39 -1.78 -10.87 -6.95
CA TYR A 39 -0.39 -10.45 -7.14
C TYR A 39 -0.10 -10.29 -8.64
N PRO A 40 -0.39 -9.12 -9.24
CA PRO A 40 -0.14 -8.89 -10.67
C PRO A 40 1.30 -9.22 -11.06
N GLU A 41 2.24 -8.96 -10.16
CA GLU A 41 3.66 -9.24 -10.32
C GLU A 41 4.00 -10.74 -10.48
N GLN A 42 3.06 -11.64 -10.20
CA GLN A 42 3.26 -13.11 -10.30
C GLN A 42 2.49 -13.73 -11.48
N TRP A 43 1.70 -12.94 -12.19
CA TRP A 43 0.88 -13.43 -13.31
C TRP A 43 1.25 -12.74 -14.61
N ASP A 44 1.09 -13.46 -15.72
CA ASP A 44 1.22 -12.85 -17.04
C ASP A 44 0.23 -11.70 -17.21
N SER A 45 0.71 -10.58 -17.72
CA SER A 45 -0.09 -9.35 -17.83
C SER A 45 -1.30 -9.48 -18.76
N SER A 46 -1.33 -10.48 -19.64
CA SER A 46 -2.48 -10.81 -20.50
C SER A 46 -3.66 -11.38 -19.71
N GLN A 47 -3.42 -11.88 -18.51
CA GLN A 47 -4.45 -12.49 -17.65
C GLN A 47 -5.12 -11.47 -16.72
N TRP A 48 -4.45 -10.36 -16.40
CA TRP A 48 -4.90 -9.41 -15.38
C TRP A 48 -6.32 -8.89 -15.63
N GLU A 49 -6.64 -8.50 -16.85
CA GLU A 49 -7.97 -7.97 -17.17
C GLU A 49 -9.07 -9.00 -16.95
N ARG A 50 -8.85 -10.22 -17.42
CA ARG A 50 -9.77 -11.34 -17.20
C ARG A 50 -10.02 -11.61 -15.74
N ASP A 51 -8.94 -11.64 -14.95
CA ASP A 51 -8.97 -12.03 -13.54
C ASP A 51 -9.64 -10.95 -12.69
N LEU A 52 -9.26 -9.70 -12.86
CA LEU A 52 -9.87 -8.57 -12.14
C LEU A 52 -11.36 -8.39 -12.49
N LYS A 53 -11.72 -8.61 -13.77
CA LYS A 53 -13.13 -8.64 -14.17
C LYS A 53 -13.90 -9.73 -13.45
N LYS A 54 -13.37 -10.96 -13.37
CA LYS A 54 -14.01 -12.07 -12.66
C LYS A 54 -14.13 -11.80 -11.16
N MET A 55 -13.09 -11.21 -10.54
CA MET A 55 -13.16 -10.82 -9.13
C MET A 55 -14.31 -9.85 -8.88
N SER A 56 -14.48 -8.84 -9.72
CA SER A 56 -15.60 -7.90 -9.64
C SER A 56 -16.96 -8.59 -9.82
N GLU A 57 -17.08 -9.47 -10.83
CA GLU A 57 -18.30 -10.27 -11.08
C GLU A 57 -18.68 -11.17 -9.90
N MET A 58 -17.70 -11.63 -9.13
CA MET A 58 -17.90 -12.42 -7.89
C MET A 58 -18.28 -11.56 -6.68
N GLY A 59 -18.38 -10.25 -6.82
CA GLY A 59 -18.72 -9.33 -5.74
C GLY A 59 -17.54 -8.93 -4.84
N ILE A 60 -16.30 -9.25 -5.24
CA ILE A 60 -15.09 -8.79 -4.55
C ILE A 60 -15.00 -7.26 -4.69
N LYS A 61 -14.72 -6.57 -3.59
CA LYS A 61 -14.67 -5.10 -3.53
C LYS A 61 -13.25 -4.55 -3.50
N PHE A 62 -12.31 -5.29 -2.92
CA PHE A 62 -10.93 -4.85 -2.82
C PHE A 62 -9.94 -5.99 -2.98
N THR A 63 -8.72 -5.63 -3.36
CA THR A 63 -7.61 -6.56 -3.56
C THR A 63 -6.29 -5.95 -3.08
N HIS A 64 -5.25 -6.77 -2.93
CA HIS A 64 -3.91 -6.36 -2.55
C HIS A 64 -2.97 -6.40 -3.74
N PHE A 65 -2.15 -5.34 -3.93
CA PHE A 65 -1.09 -5.30 -4.95
C PHE A 65 0.26 -4.98 -4.32
N ALA A 66 1.33 -5.41 -4.98
CA ALA A 66 2.71 -4.98 -4.79
C ALA A 66 3.46 -5.50 -3.54
N GLU A 67 2.89 -6.39 -2.73
CA GLU A 67 3.54 -6.86 -1.49
C GLU A 67 4.95 -7.45 -1.73
N PHE A 68 5.15 -8.11 -2.86
CA PHE A 68 6.42 -8.79 -3.20
C PHE A 68 7.15 -8.15 -4.39
N ALA A 69 6.73 -6.98 -4.82
CA ALA A 69 7.10 -6.42 -6.11
C ALA A 69 8.29 -5.44 -6.08
N TRP A 70 9.06 -5.33 -4.98
CA TRP A 70 10.14 -4.35 -4.92
C TRP A 70 11.15 -4.52 -6.07
N ALA A 71 11.55 -5.75 -6.37
CA ALA A 71 12.49 -6.02 -7.46
C ALA A 71 11.96 -5.61 -8.85
N MET A 72 10.64 -5.61 -9.06
CA MET A 72 10.02 -5.12 -10.30
C MET A 72 9.91 -3.59 -10.31
N MET A 73 9.61 -2.98 -9.17
CA MET A 73 9.50 -1.54 -9.05
C MET A 73 10.86 -0.84 -9.03
N GLU A 74 11.90 -1.52 -8.58
CA GLU A 74 13.28 -1.02 -8.54
C GLU A 74 14.24 -2.15 -8.94
N PRO A 75 14.32 -2.49 -10.24
CA PRO A 75 15.16 -3.59 -10.75
C PRO A 75 16.65 -3.36 -10.53
N GLU A 76 17.09 -2.11 -10.50
CA GLU A 76 18.43 -1.67 -10.16
C GLU A 76 18.34 -0.48 -9.20
N GLU A 77 19.36 -0.29 -8.38
CA GLU A 77 19.39 0.79 -7.40
C GLU A 77 19.13 2.16 -8.04
N GLY A 78 18.08 2.82 -7.60
CA GLY A 78 17.66 4.14 -8.07
C GLY A 78 16.95 4.17 -9.42
N LYS A 79 16.80 3.02 -10.09
CA LYS A 79 16.03 2.90 -11.33
C LYS A 79 14.65 2.33 -11.01
N TYR A 80 13.63 3.14 -11.24
CA TYR A 80 12.26 2.79 -10.88
C TYR A 80 11.41 2.56 -12.12
N ASP A 81 10.61 1.48 -12.09
CA ASP A 81 9.61 1.15 -13.08
C ASP A 81 8.26 0.86 -12.39
N PHE A 82 7.28 1.71 -12.66
CA PHE A 82 5.92 1.59 -12.14
C PHE A 82 4.88 1.36 -13.26
N GLU A 83 5.29 1.30 -14.53
CA GLU A 83 4.34 1.24 -15.66
C GLU A 83 3.41 0.01 -15.57
N TRP A 84 3.98 -1.13 -15.20
CA TRP A 84 3.21 -2.35 -14.99
C TRP A 84 2.18 -2.22 -13.86
N LEU A 85 2.55 -1.53 -12.76
CA LEU A 85 1.67 -1.35 -11.61
C LEU A 85 0.57 -0.32 -11.92
N ASP A 86 0.89 0.75 -12.66
CA ASP A 86 -0.09 1.71 -13.17
C ASP A 86 -1.18 1.01 -13.99
N ARG A 87 -0.77 0.10 -14.88
CA ARG A 87 -1.70 -0.68 -15.68
C ARG A 87 -2.57 -1.59 -14.81
N ALA A 88 -2.00 -2.27 -13.83
CA ALA A 88 -2.74 -3.12 -12.91
C ALA A 88 -3.77 -2.32 -12.10
N VAL A 89 -3.37 -1.16 -11.55
CA VAL A 89 -4.26 -0.26 -10.79
C VAL A 89 -5.38 0.29 -11.67
N SER A 90 -5.08 0.71 -12.92
CA SER A 90 -6.08 1.18 -13.88
C SER A 90 -7.09 0.09 -14.25
N LEU A 91 -6.66 -1.17 -14.33
CA LEU A 91 -7.58 -2.29 -14.55
C LEU A 91 -8.46 -2.54 -13.33
N ALA A 92 -7.92 -2.45 -12.11
CA ALA A 92 -8.72 -2.56 -10.90
C ALA A 92 -9.79 -1.45 -10.84
N GLU A 93 -9.42 -0.21 -11.13
CA GLU A 93 -10.36 0.92 -11.24
C GLU A 93 -11.45 0.66 -12.28
N LYS A 94 -11.06 0.23 -13.49
CA LYS A 94 -11.99 -0.10 -14.58
C LYS A 94 -13.09 -1.07 -14.15
N TYR A 95 -12.76 -2.03 -13.29
CA TYR A 95 -13.70 -3.03 -12.79
C TYR A 95 -14.27 -2.72 -11.40
N GLY A 96 -14.10 -1.49 -10.92
CA GLY A 96 -14.68 -1.03 -9.66
C GLY A 96 -14.07 -1.68 -8.41
N LEU A 97 -12.88 -2.25 -8.51
CA LEU A 97 -12.14 -2.79 -7.38
C LEU A 97 -11.33 -1.69 -6.69
N LYS A 98 -11.27 -1.74 -5.37
CA LYS A 98 -10.33 -0.95 -4.58
C LYS A 98 -9.03 -1.72 -4.37
N VAL A 99 -7.91 -1.01 -4.37
CA VAL A 99 -6.59 -1.59 -4.22
C VAL A 99 -6.00 -1.19 -2.87
N ILE A 100 -5.71 -2.17 -2.04
CA ILE A 100 -4.85 -1.98 -0.87
C ILE A 100 -3.41 -2.05 -1.38
N MET A 101 -2.79 -0.89 -1.52
CA MET A 101 -1.40 -0.81 -1.97
C MET A 101 -0.47 -1.26 -0.84
N CYS A 102 0.16 -2.40 -1.03
CA CYS A 102 1.10 -2.95 -0.06
C CYS A 102 2.48 -2.33 -0.22
N THR A 103 3.15 -2.09 0.90
CA THR A 103 4.58 -1.77 0.86
C THR A 103 5.38 -3.04 0.57
N PRO A 104 6.36 -3.02 -0.37
CA PRO A 104 7.07 -4.22 -0.80
C PRO A 104 8.20 -4.64 0.16
N THR A 105 8.13 -4.15 1.38
CA THR A 105 9.18 -4.28 2.39
C THR A 105 9.48 -5.71 2.84
N PRO A 106 8.56 -6.70 2.78
CA PRO A 106 8.93 -8.06 3.16
C PRO A 106 9.99 -8.72 2.29
N THR A 107 10.15 -8.25 1.03
CA THR A 107 11.03 -8.86 0.03
C THR A 107 11.90 -7.82 -0.68
N PRO A 108 12.91 -7.27 0.00
CA PRO A 108 13.85 -6.37 -0.66
C PRO A 108 14.54 -7.06 -1.85
N PRO A 109 14.89 -6.31 -2.91
CA PRO A 109 15.48 -6.88 -4.11
C PRO A 109 16.87 -7.49 -3.85
N VAL A 110 17.24 -8.45 -4.66
CA VAL A 110 18.52 -9.18 -4.53
C VAL A 110 19.73 -8.23 -4.60
N TRP A 111 19.67 -7.21 -5.45
CA TRP A 111 20.77 -6.25 -5.57
C TRP A 111 21.04 -5.52 -4.24
N LEU A 112 19.99 -5.24 -3.45
CA LEU A 112 20.11 -4.55 -2.18
C LEU A 112 20.83 -5.43 -1.14
N SER A 113 20.42 -6.69 -0.99
CA SER A 113 21.06 -7.61 -0.06
C SER A 113 22.46 -8.06 -0.47
N LYS A 114 22.74 -8.14 -1.79
CA LYS A 114 24.08 -8.44 -2.30
C LYS A 114 25.04 -7.28 -2.13
N LYS A 115 24.61 -6.06 -2.43
CA LYS A 115 25.44 -4.86 -2.31
C LYS A 115 25.66 -4.46 -0.85
N TYR A 116 24.68 -4.71 0.00
CA TYR A 116 24.68 -4.28 1.39
C TYR A 116 24.26 -5.43 2.32
N PRO A 117 25.14 -6.43 2.54
CA PRO A 117 24.80 -7.59 3.37
C PRO A 117 24.56 -7.24 4.85
N ASP A 118 24.96 -6.04 5.30
CA ASP A 118 24.68 -5.49 6.62
C ASP A 118 23.19 -5.23 6.90
N ILE A 119 22.35 -5.30 5.87
CA ILE A 119 20.88 -5.21 6.05
C ILE A 119 20.26 -6.53 6.50
N LEU A 120 20.97 -7.65 6.37
CA LEU A 120 20.39 -8.97 6.65
C LEU A 120 20.24 -9.21 8.15
N ILE A 121 19.14 -9.89 8.52
CA ILE A 121 18.93 -10.33 9.90
C ILE A 121 20.01 -11.33 10.27
N GLN A 122 20.68 -11.11 11.39
CA GLN A 122 21.59 -12.07 11.97
C GLN A 122 20.87 -12.86 13.07
N ARG A 123 21.10 -14.17 13.06
CA ARG A 123 20.64 -15.05 14.13
C ARG A 123 21.60 -14.96 15.32
N ASP A 124 21.17 -15.50 16.44
CA ASP A 124 21.95 -15.61 17.68
C ASP A 124 23.29 -16.33 17.51
N ASN A 125 23.37 -17.28 16.58
CA ASN A 125 24.61 -17.97 16.18
C ASN A 125 25.50 -17.20 15.19
N GLY A 126 25.19 -15.93 14.89
CA GLY A 126 25.95 -15.08 13.98
C GLY A 126 25.73 -15.36 12.48
N VAL A 127 24.83 -16.29 12.13
CA VAL A 127 24.54 -16.60 10.72
C VAL A 127 23.48 -15.66 10.19
N SER A 128 23.77 -14.98 9.07
CA SER A 128 22.80 -14.11 8.40
C SER A 128 21.71 -14.92 7.70
N ILE A 129 20.45 -14.45 7.83
CA ILE A 129 19.35 -14.98 7.04
C ILE A 129 19.57 -14.60 5.58
N GLN A 130 19.64 -15.59 4.71
CA GLN A 130 19.89 -15.36 3.29
C GLN A 130 18.64 -14.87 2.56
N HIS A 131 18.87 -14.21 1.43
CA HIS A 131 17.81 -13.82 0.48
C HIS A 131 16.96 -15.03 0.06
N GLY A 132 15.67 -14.78 -0.29
CA GLY A 132 14.73 -15.81 -0.74
C GLY A 132 13.71 -16.22 0.31
N ARG A 133 13.72 -15.57 1.46
CA ARG A 133 12.69 -15.70 2.49
C ARG A 133 11.94 -14.38 2.68
N ARG A 134 10.71 -14.46 3.14
CA ARG A 134 9.98 -13.30 3.61
C ARG A 134 10.67 -12.73 4.86
N GLN A 135 10.85 -11.41 4.90
CA GLN A 135 11.47 -10.69 6.03
C GLN A 135 12.90 -11.14 6.37
N HIS A 136 13.77 -11.16 5.38
CA HIS A 136 15.19 -11.43 5.59
C HIS A 136 16.03 -10.19 5.92
N ALA A 137 15.48 -8.98 5.76
CA ALA A 137 16.16 -7.73 6.12
C ALA A 137 15.76 -7.24 7.53
N SER A 138 16.71 -6.65 8.22
CA SER A 138 16.57 -6.17 9.59
C SER A 138 16.02 -4.76 9.66
N TRP A 139 14.91 -4.57 10.36
CA TRP A 139 14.38 -3.25 10.67
C TRP A 139 15.28 -2.40 11.57
N SER A 140 16.25 -3.01 12.26
CA SER A 140 17.29 -2.29 13.01
C SER A 140 18.37 -1.67 12.13
N SER A 141 18.48 -2.09 10.86
CA SER A 141 19.42 -1.52 9.89
C SER A 141 18.97 -0.13 9.44
N ASN A 142 19.77 0.91 9.77
CA ASN A 142 19.53 2.27 9.28
C ASN A 142 19.58 2.36 7.76
N ARG A 143 20.43 1.54 7.12
CA ARG A 143 20.53 1.46 5.67
C ARG A 143 19.24 0.92 5.08
N TYR A 144 18.75 -0.21 5.58
CA TYR A 144 17.49 -0.80 5.11
C TYR A 144 16.33 0.17 5.24
N ARG A 145 16.18 0.83 6.39
CA ARG A 145 15.12 1.83 6.60
C ARG A 145 15.14 2.97 5.59
N ARG A 146 16.34 3.47 5.19
CA ARG A 146 16.43 4.51 4.14
C ARG A 146 15.93 4.03 2.79
N TYR A 147 16.23 2.79 2.41
CA TYR A 147 15.70 2.22 1.16
C TYR A 147 14.20 1.98 1.23
N VAL A 148 13.69 1.53 2.38
CA VAL A 148 12.25 1.43 2.64
C VAL A 148 11.58 2.79 2.51
N GLU A 149 12.10 3.82 3.15
CA GLU A 149 11.58 5.19 3.03
C GLU A 149 11.50 5.65 1.58
N ASN A 150 12.55 5.41 0.79
CA ASN A 150 12.58 5.79 -0.61
C ASN A 150 11.49 5.10 -1.44
N ILE A 151 11.35 3.78 -1.35
CA ILE A 151 10.36 3.06 -2.15
C ILE A 151 8.93 3.35 -1.68
N VAL A 152 8.69 3.41 -0.37
CA VAL A 152 7.37 3.69 0.19
C VAL A 152 6.93 5.13 -0.14
N SER A 153 7.82 6.11 -0.03
CA SER A 153 7.52 7.50 -0.41
C SER A 153 7.13 7.61 -1.89
N ARG A 154 7.81 6.88 -2.78
CA ARG A 154 7.46 6.86 -4.22
C ARG A 154 6.09 6.25 -4.46
N LEU A 155 5.78 5.13 -3.80
CA LEU A 155 4.44 4.53 -3.87
C LEU A 155 3.36 5.49 -3.36
N ALA A 156 3.59 6.10 -2.20
CA ALA A 156 2.64 7.05 -1.61
C ALA A 156 2.43 8.30 -2.49
N MET A 157 3.50 8.86 -3.04
CA MET A 157 3.40 10.02 -3.95
C MET A 157 2.66 9.66 -5.25
N ARG A 158 2.85 8.45 -5.77
CA ARG A 158 2.24 8.04 -7.04
C ARG A 158 0.78 7.64 -6.89
N TYR A 159 0.45 6.90 -5.84
CA TYR A 159 -0.87 6.26 -5.71
C TYR A 159 -1.72 6.81 -4.56
N GLY A 160 -1.17 7.61 -3.64
CA GLY A 160 -1.88 8.04 -2.44
C GLY A 160 -3.14 8.90 -2.68
N ASN A 161 -3.29 9.46 -3.88
CA ASN A 161 -4.49 10.18 -4.29
C ASN A 161 -5.26 9.46 -5.41
N HIS A 162 -4.87 8.25 -5.76
CA HIS A 162 -5.54 7.50 -6.83
C HIS A 162 -6.91 6.99 -6.36
N PRO A 163 -7.99 7.19 -7.11
CA PRO A 163 -9.35 6.87 -6.67
C PRO A 163 -9.59 5.38 -6.40
N ALA A 164 -8.78 4.49 -6.96
CA ALA A 164 -8.88 3.06 -6.71
C ALA A 164 -7.99 2.57 -5.55
N VAL A 165 -7.09 3.41 -4.99
CA VAL A 165 -6.14 3.03 -3.93
C VAL A 165 -6.54 3.63 -2.61
#